data_b36a117c0c43dc36751f2cc8668cf8c6
#
_entry.id   b36a117c0c43dc36751f2cc8668cf8c6
#
_cell.length_a   1.000
_cell.length_b   1.000
_cell.length_c   1.000
_cell.angle_alpha   90.00
_cell.angle_beta   90.00
_cell.angle_gamma   90.00
#
_symmetry.space_group_name_H-M   'P 1'
#
loop_
_entity.id
_entity.type
_entity.pdbx_description
1 polymer ?
#
loop_
_entity_poly.entity_id
_entity_poly.type
_entity_poly.pdbx_seq_one_letter_code
_entity_poly.pdbx_strand_id
1 'polypeptide(L)'
;MFRILHDTNYDFIRWWKVMAAITIAFILLGLGSLAIKPPNYSIEFTGGTLMQLEFSKPPDVAEIRSSLDQAGIRGAEIQQFGTNREFTIRAQNPAQVAAQARGAENIAISIESVLKKKFGATELKVIRTEAVTGTVGQELKRGAIIAVLLSFLITLIYLSIRFEWRFATAAVIATSHDVFTTIAFLKLMHLEISLTVVAGLLTVLGYSLNDTIIIFDRVRENLRKGRKESLYETLNRSINETLPRSVLTHATAFAATMALLIFAGEIIRPFAWVMAFGIVTGTFSSIYVAAPVLLWIERKWPRRTAARQSSSTATPTSRTRRSPATATR
;
A
#
# COMPACT_ATOMS: atom_id res chain seq x y z
N MET A 1 4.70 21.03 27.26
CA MET A 1 4.39 20.01 26.24
C MET A 1 3.60 20.70 25.14
N PHE A 2 4.10 20.77 23.92
CA PHE A 2 3.34 21.31 22.79
C PHE A 2 2.14 20.39 22.50
N ARG A 3 0.92 20.89 22.70
CA ARG A 3 -0.32 20.19 22.38
C ARG A 3 -0.70 20.52 20.95
N ILE A 4 -0.21 19.74 19.99
CA ILE A 4 -0.55 19.91 18.58
C ILE A 4 -1.95 19.32 18.34
N LEU A 5 -2.85 20.08 17.70
CA LEU A 5 -4.21 19.65 17.32
C LEU A 5 -5.09 19.13 18.49
N HIS A 6 -4.93 19.70 19.68
CA HIS A 6 -5.79 19.40 20.81
C HIS A 6 -7.15 20.12 20.66
N ASP A 7 -8.24 19.44 21.03
CA ASP A 7 -9.61 19.94 20.99
C ASP A 7 -10.11 20.35 19.58
N THR A 8 -9.63 19.67 18.54
CA THR A 8 -10.16 19.84 17.19
C THR A 8 -11.58 19.29 17.09
N ASN A 9 -12.42 19.93 16.27
CA ASN A 9 -13.78 19.50 15.98
C ASN A 9 -14.07 19.62 14.47
N TYR A 10 -13.22 18.96 13.67
CA TYR A 10 -13.41 18.93 12.22
C TYR A 10 -14.42 17.87 11.82
N ASP A 11 -15.30 18.20 10.89
CA ASP A 11 -16.24 17.24 10.31
C ASP A 11 -15.59 16.52 9.13
N PHE A 12 -14.74 15.54 9.43
CA PHE A 12 -14.02 14.75 8.44
C PHE A 12 -14.95 13.90 7.57
N ILE A 13 -15.97 13.28 8.19
CA ILE A 13 -16.84 12.33 7.50
C ILE A 13 -17.72 13.05 6.45
N ARG A 14 -17.96 14.34 6.58
CA ARG A 14 -18.69 15.12 5.57
C ARG A 14 -18.10 14.99 4.16
N TRP A 15 -16.77 14.95 4.08
CA TRP A 15 -16.03 14.95 2.82
C TRP A 15 -15.81 13.56 2.21
N TRP A 16 -16.27 12.47 2.86
CA TRP A 16 -15.96 11.11 2.45
C TRP A 16 -16.30 10.80 0.98
N LYS A 17 -17.45 11.34 0.45
CA LYS A 17 -17.86 11.08 -0.95
C LYS A 17 -16.88 11.68 -1.95
N VAL A 18 -16.42 12.91 -1.70
CA VAL A 18 -15.46 13.60 -2.56
C VAL A 18 -14.13 12.87 -2.52
N MET A 19 -13.66 12.51 -1.32
CA MET A 19 -12.41 11.81 -1.13
C MET A 19 -12.45 10.40 -1.72
N ALA A 20 -13.54 9.67 -1.55
CA ALA A 20 -13.74 8.38 -2.20
C ALA A 20 -13.75 8.50 -3.73
N ALA A 21 -14.40 9.51 -4.30
CA ALA A 21 -14.40 9.74 -5.74
C ALA A 21 -12.97 9.99 -6.28
N ILE A 22 -12.18 10.80 -5.57
CA ILE A 22 -10.78 11.10 -5.94
C ILE A 22 -9.94 9.80 -5.93
N THR A 23 -10.02 9.02 -4.87
CA THR A 23 -9.21 7.80 -4.75
C THR A 23 -9.67 6.69 -5.70
N ILE A 24 -10.97 6.54 -5.91
CA ILE A 24 -11.50 5.61 -6.90
C ILE A 24 -11.03 6.01 -8.31
N ALA A 25 -11.10 7.30 -8.66
CA ALA A 25 -10.58 7.79 -9.94
C ALA A 25 -9.09 7.51 -10.08
N PHE A 26 -8.30 7.74 -9.02
CA PHE A 26 -6.86 7.45 -9.01
C PHE A 26 -6.58 5.95 -9.21
N ILE A 27 -7.32 5.07 -8.52
CA ILE A 27 -7.20 3.62 -8.68
C ILE A 27 -7.58 3.21 -10.11
N LEU A 28 -8.68 3.71 -10.63
CA LEU A 28 -9.14 3.38 -11.99
C LEU A 28 -8.14 3.86 -13.06
N LEU A 29 -7.56 5.04 -12.91
CA LEU A 29 -6.50 5.53 -13.80
C LEU A 29 -5.26 4.65 -13.73
N GLY A 30 -4.77 4.33 -12.54
CA GLY A 30 -3.60 3.48 -12.36
C GLY A 30 -3.81 2.06 -12.84
N LEU A 31 -4.87 1.39 -12.39
CA LEU A 31 -5.19 0.02 -12.81
C LEU A 31 -5.65 -0.03 -14.27
N GLY A 32 -6.41 0.96 -14.76
CA GLY A 32 -6.81 1.04 -16.17
C GLY A 32 -5.60 1.16 -17.10
N SER A 33 -4.53 1.82 -16.66
CA SER A 33 -3.28 1.91 -17.43
C SER A 33 -2.58 0.55 -17.59
N LEU A 34 -2.90 -0.47 -16.78
CA LEU A 34 -2.40 -1.83 -16.95
C LEU A 34 -2.93 -2.51 -18.21
N ALA A 35 -4.11 -2.11 -18.69
CA ALA A 35 -4.67 -2.62 -19.94
C ALA A 35 -3.89 -2.13 -21.17
N ILE A 36 -3.22 -0.97 -21.05
CA ILE A 36 -2.43 -0.36 -22.14
C ILE A 36 -0.99 -0.88 -22.11
N LYS A 37 -0.40 -0.97 -20.93
CA LYS A 37 1.00 -1.38 -20.76
C LYS A 37 1.12 -2.26 -19.51
N PRO A 38 1.78 -3.43 -19.58
CA PRO A 38 1.99 -4.29 -18.42
C PRO A 38 2.81 -3.57 -17.33
N PRO A 39 2.75 -4.03 -16.07
CA PRO A 39 3.57 -3.48 -15.00
C PRO A 39 5.06 -3.81 -15.22
N ASN A 40 5.91 -2.93 -14.71
CA ASN A 40 7.35 -3.13 -14.76
C ASN A 40 7.75 -4.10 -13.63
N TYR A 41 8.01 -5.35 -13.96
CA TYR A 41 8.53 -6.32 -12.99
C TYR A 41 10.05 -6.32 -13.00
N SER A 42 10.65 -6.46 -11.81
CA SER A 42 12.09 -6.70 -11.68
C SER A 42 12.50 -8.09 -12.21
N ILE A 43 13.80 -8.27 -12.42
CA ILE A 43 14.36 -9.58 -12.80
C ILE A 43 14.07 -10.67 -11.76
N GLU A 44 13.82 -10.27 -10.52
CA GLU A 44 13.43 -11.19 -9.43
C GLU A 44 12.13 -11.94 -9.75
N PHE A 45 11.23 -11.34 -10.57
CA PHE A 45 9.95 -11.95 -10.95
C PHE A 45 9.92 -12.46 -12.40
N THR A 46 10.71 -11.87 -13.28
CA THR A 46 10.72 -12.23 -14.70
C THR A 46 11.85 -13.21 -15.06
N GLY A 47 12.84 -13.32 -14.20
CA GLY A 47 14.11 -13.92 -14.53
C GLY A 47 14.94 -12.99 -15.42
N GLY A 48 16.23 -13.24 -15.54
CA GLY A 48 17.16 -12.44 -16.33
C GLY A 48 18.42 -12.08 -15.56
N THR A 49 19.20 -11.20 -16.15
CA THR A 49 20.44 -10.68 -15.59
C THR A 49 20.35 -9.18 -15.45
N LEU A 50 20.75 -8.66 -14.30
CA LEU A 50 20.96 -7.25 -14.03
C LEU A 50 22.43 -7.05 -13.71
N MET A 51 23.07 -6.15 -14.45
CA MET A 51 24.45 -5.78 -14.24
C MET A 51 24.57 -4.29 -14.01
N GLN A 52 25.19 -3.91 -12.91
CA GLN A 52 25.53 -2.51 -12.62
C GLN A 52 27.01 -2.30 -12.89
N LEU A 53 27.29 -1.35 -13.74
CA LEU A 53 28.61 -1.08 -14.29
C LEU A 53 29.00 0.36 -14.06
N GLU A 54 30.26 0.59 -13.72
CA GLU A 54 30.87 1.92 -13.65
C GLU A 54 31.93 2.03 -14.75
N PHE A 55 31.84 3.07 -15.56
CA PHE A 55 32.79 3.40 -16.60
C PHE A 55 33.74 4.49 -16.13
N SER A 56 35.01 4.44 -16.50
CA SER A 56 35.98 5.49 -16.19
C SER A 56 35.63 6.84 -16.84
N LYS A 57 34.98 6.78 -18.02
CA LYS A 57 34.45 7.93 -18.76
C LYS A 57 33.00 7.68 -19.11
N PRO A 58 32.13 8.74 -19.19
CA PRO A 58 30.75 8.57 -19.61
C PRO A 58 30.70 7.89 -20.98
N PRO A 59 30.10 6.70 -21.10
CA PRO A 59 29.96 6.01 -22.39
C PRO A 59 28.77 6.55 -23.18
N ASP A 60 28.76 6.35 -24.48
CA ASP A 60 27.56 6.52 -25.29
C ASP A 60 26.66 5.27 -25.13
N VAL A 61 25.40 5.49 -24.73
CA VAL A 61 24.39 4.44 -24.58
C VAL A 61 24.17 3.68 -25.89
N ALA A 62 24.26 4.37 -27.03
CA ALA A 62 24.12 3.76 -28.35
C ALA A 62 25.26 2.77 -28.63
N GLU A 63 26.49 3.07 -28.20
CA GLU A 63 27.62 2.16 -28.33
C GLU A 63 27.49 0.92 -27.43
N ILE A 64 27.01 1.09 -26.18
CA ILE A 64 26.72 -0.05 -25.29
C ILE A 64 25.68 -0.94 -25.96
N ARG A 65 24.57 -0.37 -26.44
CA ARG A 65 23.48 -1.09 -27.08
C ARG A 65 23.95 -1.87 -28.32
N SER A 66 24.65 -1.20 -29.22
CA SER A 66 25.14 -1.83 -30.44
C SER A 66 26.10 -2.99 -30.17
N SER A 67 26.96 -2.86 -29.15
CA SER A 67 27.89 -3.92 -28.75
C SER A 67 27.18 -5.15 -28.19
N LEU A 68 26.12 -4.94 -27.41
CA LEU A 68 25.29 -6.03 -26.88
C LEU A 68 24.47 -6.71 -27.96
N ASP A 69 23.88 -5.93 -28.89
CA ASP A 69 23.07 -6.44 -30.01
C ASP A 69 23.94 -7.31 -30.95
N GLN A 70 25.18 -6.87 -31.24
CA GLN A 70 26.16 -7.63 -32.04
C GLN A 70 26.58 -8.95 -31.37
N ALA A 71 26.58 -8.97 -30.05
CA ALA A 71 26.87 -10.19 -29.27
C ALA A 71 25.64 -11.10 -29.10
N GLY A 72 24.49 -10.75 -29.72
CA GLY A 72 23.26 -11.54 -29.63
C GLY A 72 22.41 -11.27 -28.39
N ILE A 73 22.80 -10.30 -27.54
CA ILE A 73 22.05 -9.88 -26.36
C ILE A 73 21.11 -8.74 -26.75
N ARG A 74 20.07 -9.09 -27.53
CA ARG A 74 19.13 -8.13 -28.10
C ARG A 74 18.08 -7.68 -27.07
N GLY A 75 17.65 -6.41 -27.17
CA GLY A 75 16.59 -5.87 -26.33
C GLY A 75 17.03 -5.61 -24.89
N ALA A 76 18.32 -5.50 -24.62
CA ALA A 76 18.82 -5.13 -23.30
C ALA A 76 18.33 -3.71 -22.95
N GLU A 77 17.76 -3.57 -21.78
CA GLU A 77 17.41 -2.28 -21.17
C GLU A 77 18.67 -1.67 -20.55
N ILE A 78 19.06 -0.50 -21.03
CA ILE A 78 20.23 0.24 -20.54
C ILE A 78 19.72 1.52 -19.91
N GLN A 79 19.97 1.68 -18.61
CA GLN A 79 19.53 2.82 -17.84
C GLN A 79 20.71 3.44 -17.10
N GLN A 80 20.85 4.75 -17.13
CA GLN A 80 21.80 5.47 -16.31
C GLN A 80 21.36 5.35 -14.84
N PHE A 81 22.34 5.15 -13.96
CA PHE A 81 22.14 4.88 -12.54
C PHE A 81 23.10 5.76 -11.73
N GLY A 82 22.58 6.68 -10.93
CA GLY A 82 23.40 7.56 -10.13
C GLY A 82 24.17 8.59 -10.94
N THR A 83 25.47 8.36 -11.17
CA THR A 83 26.35 9.26 -11.92
C THR A 83 26.23 9.05 -13.44
N ASN A 84 26.78 9.98 -14.25
CA ASN A 84 26.84 9.83 -15.71
C ASN A 84 27.80 8.72 -16.20
N ARG A 85 28.50 8.06 -15.28
CA ARG A 85 29.42 6.93 -15.54
C ARG A 85 28.86 5.59 -15.09
N GLU A 86 27.76 5.59 -14.36
CA GLU A 86 27.16 4.37 -13.85
C GLU A 86 25.92 3.99 -14.66
N PHE A 87 25.87 2.73 -15.09
CA PHE A 87 24.76 2.21 -15.90
C PHE A 87 24.33 0.86 -15.37
N THR A 88 23.01 0.67 -15.38
CA THR A 88 22.38 -0.62 -15.13
C THR A 88 21.97 -1.23 -16.48
N ILE A 89 22.42 -2.43 -16.74
CA ILE A 89 22.06 -3.20 -17.91
C ILE A 89 21.20 -4.36 -17.45
N ARG A 90 19.99 -4.43 -17.97
CA ARG A 90 19.09 -5.55 -17.76
C ARG A 90 18.95 -6.32 -19.07
N ALA A 91 19.31 -7.58 -19.03
CA ALA A 91 19.18 -8.49 -20.16
C ALA A 91 18.25 -9.65 -19.81
N GLN A 92 17.25 -9.86 -20.64
CA GLN A 92 16.32 -10.97 -20.56
C GLN A 92 16.37 -11.73 -21.88
N ASN A 93 16.85 -12.97 -21.84
CA ASN A 93 16.68 -13.87 -22.97
C ASN A 93 15.82 -15.06 -22.52
N PRO A 94 14.50 -15.02 -22.77
CA PRO A 94 13.58 -16.04 -22.27
C PRO A 94 13.96 -17.46 -22.71
N ALA A 95 14.53 -17.62 -23.90
CA ALA A 95 14.93 -18.91 -24.41
C ALA A 95 16.17 -19.46 -23.70
N GLN A 96 17.14 -18.62 -23.37
CA GLN A 96 18.37 -19.01 -22.66
C GLN A 96 18.14 -19.18 -21.15
N VAL A 97 17.29 -18.33 -20.58
CA VAL A 97 16.92 -18.40 -19.15
C VAL A 97 16.07 -19.62 -18.85
N ALA A 98 15.21 -20.04 -19.80
CA ALA A 98 14.36 -21.22 -19.65
C ALA A 98 15.11 -22.55 -19.92
N ALA A 99 16.12 -22.53 -20.78
CA ALA A 99 16.79 -23.74 -21.27
C ALA A 99 17.91 -24.26 -20.36
N GLN A 100 18.49 -23.43 -19.48
CA GLN A 100 19.62 -23.83 -18.64
C GLN A 100 19.57 -23.21 -17.26
N ALA A 101 19.85 -24.01 -16.22
CA ALA A 101 19.93 -23.54 -14.84
C ALA A 101 20.97 -22.40 -14.61
N ARG A 102 21.93 -22.24 -15.51
CA ARG A 102 22.96 -21.19 -15.50
C ARG A 102 22.82 -20.16 -16.62
N GLY A 103 21.70 -20.14 -17.33
CA GLY A 103 21.51 -19.26 -18.48
C GLY A 103 21.65 -17.77 -18.15
N ALA A 104 21.12 -17.33 -17.01
CA ALA A 104 21.23 -15.94 -16.57
C ALA A 104 22.65 -15.55 -16.16
N GLU A 105 23.41 -16.46 -15.55
CA GLU A 105 24.82 -16.24 -15.19
C GLU A 105 25.73 -16.18 -16.43
N ASN A 106 25.47 -17.02 -17.43
CA ASN A 106 26.17 -16.98 -18.69
C ASN A 106 25.95 -15.67 -19.47
N ILE A 107 24.75 -15.09 -19.36
CA ILE A 107 24.46 -13.77 -19.94
C ILE A 107 25.29 -12.69 -19.24
N ALA A 108 25.42 -12.74 -17.90
CA ALA A 108 26.26 -11.79 -17.17
C ALA A 108 27.72 -11.83 -17.63
N ILE A 109 28.30 -13.03 -17.73
CA ILE A 109 29.67 -13.24 -18.22
C ILE A 109 29.82 -12.72 -19.65
N SER A 110 28.82 -12.94 -20.51
CA SER A 110 28.83 -12.47 -21.89
C SER A 110 28.80 -10.96 -21.96
N ILE A 111 27.90 -10.29 -21.19
CA ILE A 111 27.83 -8.83 -21.12
C ILE A 111 29.18 -8.25 -20.68
N GLU A 112 29.75 -8.78 -19.61
CA GLU A 112 31.04 -8.32 -19.08
C GLU A 112 32.15 -8.46 -20.11
N SER A 113 32.26 -9.63 -20.76
CA SER A 113 33.30 -9.90 -21.75
C SER A 113 33.20 -8.99 -22.98
N VAL A 114 31.99 -8.78 -23.50
CA VAL A 114 31.71 -7.92 -24.66
C VAL A 114 32.09 -6.47 -24.36
N LEU A 115 31.63 -5.96 -23.19
CA LEU A 115 31.87 -4.57 -22.81
C LEU A 115 33.36 -4.33 -22.45
N LYS A 116 34.02 -5.26 -21.76
CA LYS A 116 35.45 -5.17 -21.51
C LYS A 116 36.30 -5.20 -22.80
N LYS A 117 35.86 -5.96 -23.79
CA LYS A 117 36.52 -5.99 -25.12
C LYS A 117 36.33 -4.68 -25.87
N LYS A 118 35.15 -4.02 -25.75
CA LYS A 118 34.83 -2.76 -26.47
C LYS A 118 35.43 -1.55 -25.78
N PHE A 119 35.29 -1.43 -24.47
CA PHE A 119 35.67 -0.21 -23.72
C PHE A 119 37.03 -0.33 -23.01
N GLY A 120 37.59 -1.52 -22.94
CA GLY A 120 38.84 -1.80 -22.23
C GLY A 120 38.60 -2.40 -20.83
N ALA A 121 39.41 -3.38 -20.46
CA ALA A 121 39.25 -4.11 -19.21
C ALA A 121 39.45 -3.24 -17.95
N THR A 122 40.28 -2.19 -18.07
CA THR A 122 40.59 -1.23 -17.00
C THR A 122 39.60 -0.08 -16.93
N GLU A 123 38.82 0.16 -17.98
CA GLU A 123 37.85 1.26 -18.10
C GLU A 123 36.46 0.87 -17.60
N LEU A 124 36.21 -0.40 -17.28
CA LEU A 124 34.93 -0.96 -16.87
C LEU A 124 35.08 -1.71 -15.56
N LYS A 125 34.33 -1.25 -14.55
CA LYS A 125 34.23 -1.92 -13.26
C LYS A 125 32.81 -2.46 -13.08
N VAL A 126 32.69 -3.74 -12.76
CA VAL A 126 31.40 -4.34 -12.37
C VAL A 126 31.16 -4.02 -10.89
N ILE A 127 30.09 -3.27 -10.60
CA ILE A 127 29.70 -2.92 -9.23
C ILE A 127 28.85 -4.05 -8.64
N ARG A 128 27.90 -4.56 -9.43
CA ARG A 128 26.93 -5.55 -8.99
C ARG A 128 26.47 -6.40 -10.16
N THR A 129 26.28 -7.68 -9.90
CA THR A 129 25.66 -8.61 -10.84
C THR A 129 24.60 -9.42 -10.12
N GLU A 130 23.42 -9.48 -10.69
CA GLU A 130 22.33 -10.33 -10.25
C GLU A 130 21.85 -11.18 -11.42
N ALA A 131 21.64 -12.44 -11.16
CA ALA A 131 21.14 -13.38 -12.15
C ALA A 131 20.06 -14.25 -11.51
N VAL A 132 18.88 -14.23 -12.11
CA VAL A 132 17.71 -14.98 -11.63
C VAL A 132 17.20 -15.87 -12.76
N THR A 133 17.03 -17.16 -12.48
CA THR A 133 16.42 -18.07 -13.47
C THR A 133 14.92 -17.83 -13.56
N GLY A 134 14.30 -18.08 -14.71
CA GLY A 134 12.86 -17.87 -14.88
C GLY A 134 12.02 -18.74 -13.94
N THR A 135 12.49 -19.91 -13.55
CA THR A 135 11.80 -20.79 -12.59
C THR A 135 11.75 -20.16 -11.20
N VAL A 136 12.91 -19.68 -10.73
CA VAL A 136 13.01 -18.98 -9.43
C VAL A 136 12.18 -17.71 -9.45
N GLY A 137 12.18 -16.94 -10.54
CA GLY A 137 11.36 -15.74 -10.68
C GLY A 137 9.85 -16.04 -10.56
N GLN A 138 9.38 -17.11 -11.16
CA GLN A 138 7.99 -17.53 -11.03
C GLN A 138 7.63 -17.97 -9.59
N GLU A 139 8.53 -18.71 -8.93
CA GLU A 139 8.35 -19.10 -7.53
C GLU A 139 8.29 -17.89 -6.60
N LEU A 140 9.18 -16.91 -6.78
CA LEU A 140 9.19 -15.66 -6.02
C LEU A 140 7.91 -14.85 -6.24
N LYS A 141 7.45 -14.75 -7.49
CA LYS A 141 6.19 -14.08 -7.82
C LYS A 141 4.99 -14.74 -7.13
N ARG A 142 4.92 -16.06 -7.19
CA ARG A 142 3.87 -16.83 -6.50
C ARG A 142 3.96 -16.64 -4.99
N GLY A 143 5.15 -16.71 -4.41
CA GLY A 143 5.40 -16.47 -2.99
C GLY A 143 4.96 -15.07 -2.55
N ALA A 144 5.26 -14.05 -3.33
CA ALA A 144 4.85 -12.67 -3.06
C ALA A 144 3.31 -12.52 -3.03
N ILE A 145 2.60 -13.10 -4.01
CA ILE A 145 1.13 -13.07 -4.04
C ILE A 145 0.55 -13.80 -2.82
N ILE A 146 1.07 -14.99 -2.50
CA ILE A 146 0.62 -15.75 -1.33
C ILE A 146 0.87 -14.97 -0.04
N ALA A 147 2.02 -14.32 0.11
CA ALA A 147 2.35 -13.51 1.29
C ALA A 147 1.36 -12.36 1.48
N VAL A 148 0.99 -11.65 0.41
CA VAL A 148 -0.02 -10.58 0.47
C VAL A 148 -1.39 -11.15 0.86
N LEU A 149 -1.85 -12.22 0.21
CA LEU A 149 -3.15 -12.83 0.51
C LEU A 149 -3.21 -13.40 1.94
N LEU A 150 -2.14 -14.04 2.39
CA LEU A 150 -2.03 -14.57 3.75
C LEU A 150 -2.03 -13.45 4.79
N SER A 151 -1.37 -12.33 4.51
CA SER A 151 -1.39 -11.14 5.38
C SER A 151 -2.81 -10.60 5.55
N PHE A 152 -3.60 -10.51 4.47
CA PHE A 152 -5.01 -10.13 4.56
C PHE A 152 -5.83 -11.12 5.39
N LEU A 153 -5.64 -12.42 5.17
CA LEU A 153 -6.36 -13.46 5.91
C LEU A 153 -6.04 -13.42 7.40
N ILE A 154 -4.76 -13.36 7.77
CA ILE A 154 -4.33 -13.27 9.17
C ILE A 154 -4.90 -12.02 9.82
N THR A 155 -4.82 -10.88 9.13
CA THR A 155 -5.38 -9.61 9.58
C THR A 155 -6.89 -9.72 9.82
N LEU A 156 -7.63 -10.29 8.88
CA LEU A 156 -9.08 -10.49 9.01
C LEU A 156 -9.42 -11.35 10.23
N ILE A 157 -8.72 -12.48 10.41
CA ILE A 157 -8.91 -13.38 11.55
C ILE A 157 -8.60 -12.65 12.86
N TYR A 158 -7.43 -11.99 12.94
CA TYR A 158 -7.03 -11.25 14.13
C TYR A 158 -8.05 -10.17 14.51
N LEU A 159 -8.46 -9.34 13.55
CA LEU A 159 -9.42 -8.28 13.80
C LEU A 159 -10.82 -8.82 14.14
N SER A 160 -11.23 -9.94 13.56
CA SER A 160 -12.53 -10.59 13.85
C SER A 160 -12.58 -11.15 15.28
N ILE A 161 -11.45 -11.61 15.80
CA ILE A 161 -11.33 -12.10 17.20
C ILE A 161 -11.24 -10.90 18.16
N ARG A 162 -10.46 -9.88 17.81
CA ARG A 162 -10.17 -8.73 18.69
C ARG A 162 -11.28 -7.69 18.70
N PHE A 163 -11.99 -7.53 17.57
CA PHE A 163 -13.09 -6.59 17.36
C PHE A 163 -14.34 -7.32 16.87
N GLU A 164 -15.46 -6.63 16.82
CA GLU A 164 -16.66 -7.15 16.15
C GLU A 164 -16.42 -7.23 14.63
N TRP A 165 -17.04 -8.20 13.96
CA TRP A 165 -16.89 -8.45 12.51
C TRP A 165 -17.09 -7.19 11.63
N ARG A 166 -17.92 -6.23 12.07
CA ARG A 166 -18.18 -4.98 11.35
C ARG A 166 -16.95 -4.10 11.24
N PHE A 167 -16.21 -3.96 12.36
CA PHE A 167 -14.96 -3.24 12.41
C PHE A 167 -13.87 -3.95 11.59
N ALA A 168 -13.81 -5.27 11.70
CA ALA A 168 -12.87 -6.09 10.94
C ALA A 168 -13.08 -5.92 9.43
N THR A 169 -14.33 -6.01 8.98
CA THR A 169 -14.68 -5.85 7.56
C THR A 169 -14.33 -4.44 7.06
N ALA A 170 -14.66 -3.39 7.83
CA ALA A 170 -14.34 -2.02 7.46
C ALA A 170 -12.82 -1.78 7.37
N ALA A 171 -12.04 -2.34 8.31
CA ALA A 171 -10.59 -2.24 8.29
C ALA A 171 -9.99 -2.97 7.08
N VAL A 172 -10.44 -4.18 6.77
CA VAL A 172 -9.94 -4.96 5.61
C VAL A 172 -10.27 -4.25 4.30
N ILE A 173 -11.45 -3.65 4.15
CA ILE A 173 -11.80 -2.86 2.96
C ILE A 173 -10.86 -1.65 2.83
N ALA A 174 -10.59 -0.93 3.91
CA ALA A 174 -9.66 0.20 3.89
C ALA A 174 -8.23 -0.23 3.54
N THR A 175 -7.76 -1.35 4.11
CA THR A 175 -6.44 -1.88 3.82
C THR A 175 -6.34 -2.37 2.37
N SER A 176 -7.40 -2.98 1.83
CA SER A 176 -7.46 -3.35 0.40
C SER A 176 -7.38 -2.11 -0.50
N HIS A 177 -8.09 -1.04 -0.14
CA HIS A 177 -7.99 0.25 -0.82
C HIS A 177 -6.53 0.75 -0.84
N ASP A 178 -5.79 0.66 0.28
CA ASP A 178 -4.41 1.13 0.36
C ASP A 178 -3.46 0.32 -0.53
N VAL A 179 -3.68 -0.98 -0.66
CA VAL A 179 -2.92 -1.80 -1.60
C VAL A 179 -3.20 -1.40 -3.04
N PHE A 180 -4.48 -1.24 -3.41
CA PHE A 180 -4.83 -0.85 -4.78
C PHE A 180 -4.33 0.56 -5.14
N THR A 181 -4.42 1.52 -4.22
CA THR A 181 -3.86 2.86 -4.44
C THR A 181 -2.34 2.83 -4.57
N THR A 182 -1.66 2.01 -3.78
CA THR A 182 -0.20 1.87 -3.86
C THR A 182 0.23 1.19 -5.17
N ILE A 183 -0.49 0.16 -5.63
CA ILE A 183 -0.24 -0.46 -6.95
C ILE A 183 -0.50 0.55 -8.08
N ALA A 184 -1.57 1.34 -7.99
CA ALA A 184 -1.85 2.41 -8.93
C ALA A 184 -0.74 3.46 -8.96
N PHE A 185 -0.24 3.87 -7.80
CA PHE A 185 0.90 4.79 -7.66
C PHE A 185 2.16 4.25 -8.33
N LEU A 186 2.55 3.00 -8.01
CA LEU A 186 3.71 2.35 -8.63
C LEU A 186 3.62 2.35 -10.14
N LYS A 187 2.43 2.06 -10.65
CA LYS A 187 2.18 2.02 -12.10
C LYS A 187 2.28 3.39 -12.75
N LEU A 188 1.66 4.42 -12.15
CA LEU A 188 1.68 5.79 -12.67
C LEU A 188 3.07 6.41 -12.60
N MET A 189 3.84 6.10 -11.56
CA MET A 189 5.23 6.55 -11.42
C MET A 189 6.23 5.70 -12.20
N HIS A 190 5.78 4.68 -12.95
CA HIS A 190 6.61 3.74 -13.70
C HIS A 190 7.67 3.04 -12.83
N LEU A 191 7.40 2.90 -11.53
CA LEU A 191 8.30 2.23 -10.59
C LEU A 191 8.30 0.72 -10.84
N GLU A 192 9.46 0.12 -10.63
CA GLU A 192 9.66 -1.32 -10.81
C GLU A 192 9.11 -2.09 -9.61
N ILE A 193 8.35 -3.15 -9.88
CA ILE A 193 7.85 -4.05 -8.84
C ILE A 193 8.93 -5.10 -8.56
N SER A 194 9.57 -4.99 -7.39
CA SER A 194 10.62 -5.86 -6.87
C SER A 194 10.20 -6.53 -5.57
N LEU A 195 11.00 -7.44 -5.04
CA LEU A 195 10.79 -8.01 -3.70
C LEU A 195 10.82 -6.94 -2.61
N THR A 196 11.67 -5.93 -2.76
CA THR A 196 11.73 -4.76 -1.87
C THR A 196 10.42 -3.97 -1.88
N VAL A 197 9.79 -3.81 -3.05
CA VAL A 197 8.47 -3.18 -3.18
C VAL A 197 7.40 -4.03 -2.50
N VAL A 198 7.42 -5.35 -2.66
CA VAL A 198 6.48 -6.25 -1.98
C VAL A 198 6.66 -6.18 -0.46
N ALA A 199 7.90 -6.14 0.03
CA ALA A 199 8.19 -5.93 1.45
C ALA A 199 7.64 -4.59 1.95
N GLY A 200 7.78 -3.52 1.15
CA GLY A 200 7.17 -2.22 1.42
C GLY A 200 5.64 -2.29 1.49
N LEU A 201 4.99 -2.95 0.55
CA LEU A 201 3.54 -3.18 0.55
C LEU A 201 3.06 -3.90 1.82
N LEU A 202 3.75 -4.99 2.20
CA LEU A 202 3.42 -5.72 3.43
C LEU A 202 3.62 -4.86 4.69
N THR A 203 4.63 -4.01 4.69
CA THR A 203 4.88 -3.08 5.79
C THR A 203 3.79 -2.00 5.87
N VAL A 204 3.38 -1.44 4.74
CA VAL A 204 2.27 -0.47 4.65
C VAL A 204 0.96 -1.07 5.14
N LEU A 205 0.67 -2.35 4.82
CA LEU A 205 -0.49 -3.05 5.33
C LEU A 205 -0.57 -3.01 6.86
N GLY A 206 0.53 -3.37 7.54
CA GLY A 206 0.58 -3.34 9.00
C GLY A 206 0.52 -1.92 9.58
N TYR A 207 1.16 -0.97 8.89
CA TYR A 207 1.22 0.42 9.32
C TYR A 207 -0.15 1.11 9.21
N SER A 208 -0.84 0.98 8.08
CA SER A 208 -2.19 1.54 7.86
C SER A 208 -3.22 0.97 8.85
N LEU A 209 -3.14 -0.34 9.10
CA LEU A 209 -4.02 -0.99 10.07
C LEU A 209 -3.87 -0.43 11.48
N ASN A 210 -2.67 -0.06 11.89
CA ASN A 210 -2.43 0.47 13.23
C ASN A 210 -3.28 1.72 13.51
N ASP A 211 -3.35 2.64 12.56
CA ASP A 211 -4.17 3.86 12.69
C ASP A 211 -5.68 3.55 12.72
N THR A 212 -6.12 2.69 11.81
CA THR A 212 -7.51 2.23 11.78
C THR A 212 -7.92 1.56 13.10
N ILE A 213 -7.05 0.75 13.69
CA ILE A 213 -7.28 0.09 14.97
C ILE A 213 -7.40 1.13 16.10
N ILE A 214 -6.54 2.14 16.15
CA ILE A 214 -6.57 3.20 17.16
C ILE A 214 -7.89 3.98 17.09
N ILE A 215 -8.32 4.37 15.88
CA ILE A 215 -9.60 5.06 15.67
C ILE A 215 -10.76 4.15 16.10
N PHE A 216 -10.77 2.88 15.69
CA PHE A 216 -11.85 1.96 16.00
C PHE A 216 -11.93 1.58 17.49
N ASP A 217 -10.81 1.46 18.17
CA ASP A 217 -10.80 1.27 19.61
C ASP A 217 -11.40 2.48 20.34
N ARG A 218 -11.07 3.70 19.89
CA ARG A 218 -11.66 4.94 20.40
C ARG A 218 -13.16 5.04 20.12
N VAL A 219 -13.60 4.67 18.92
CA VAL A 219 -15.02 4.59 18.57
C VAL A 219 -15.75 3.64 19.52
N ARG A 220 -15.19 2.46 19.76
CA ARG A 220 -15.77 1.45 20.64
C ARG A 220 -15.84 1.93 22.09
N GLU A 221 -14.81 2.60 22.56
CA GLU A 221 -14.79 3.24 23.89
C GLU A 221 -15.90 4.29 24.02
N ASN A 222 -16.01 5.18 23.02
CA ASN A 222 -17.02 6.24 23.02
C ASN A 222 -18.46 5.69 22.92
N LEU A 223 -18.68 4.62 22.15
CA LEU A 223 -19.97 3.93 22.09
C LEU A 223 -20.37 3.33 23.45
N ARG A 224 -19.40 2.78 24.21
CA ARG A 224 -19.65 2.24 25.56
C ARG A 224 -19.99 3.29 26.60
N LYS A 225 -19.51 4.52 26.45
CA LYS A 225 -19.85 5.65 27.33
C LYS A 225 -21.31 6.07 27.28
N GLY A 226 -22.08 5.51 26.35
CA GLY A 226 -23.55 5.63 26.32
C GLY A 226 -24.10 7.03 26.12
N ARG A 227 -23.34 7.94 25.50
CA ARG A 227 -23.83 9.27 25.14
C ARG A 227 -24.96 9.15 24.10
N LYS A 228 -25.95 10.03 24.20
CA LYS A 228 -27.06 10.12 23.24
C LYS A 228 -26.60 10.78 21.91
N GLU A 229 -25.50 10.30 21.36
CA GLU A 229 -24.92 10.77 20.11
C GLU A 229 -25.21 9.77 18.99
N SER A 230 -25.38 10.27 17.77
CA SER A 230 -25.45 9.41 16.59
C SER A 230 -24.11 8.73 16.35
N LEU A 231 -24.13 7.61 15.63
CA LEU A 231 -22.89 6.93 15.23
C LEU A 231 -21.98 7.84 14.39
N TYR A 232 -22.56 8.70 13.55
CA TYR A 232 -21.84 9.70 12.76
C TYR A 232 -21.02 10.65 13.67
N GLU A 233 -21.67 11.23 14.68
CA GLU A 233 -21.03 12.13 15.63
C GLU A 233 -19.97 11.42 16.46
N THR A 234 -20.26 10.19 16.89
CA THR A 234 -19.29 9.36 17.65
C THR A 234 -18.04 9.05 16.83
N LEU A 235 -18.21 8.70 15.54
CA LEU A 235 -17.10 8.45 14.63
C LEU A 235 -16.27 9.71 14.42
N ASN A 236 -16.92 10.83 14.08
CA ASN A 236 -16.24 12.09 13.82
C ASN A 236 -15.47 12.59 15.05
N ARG A 237 -16.08 12.50 16.23
CA ARG A 237 -15.42 12.82 17.49
C ARG A 237 -14.22 11.91 17.78
N SER A 238 -14.36 10.60 17.56
CA SER A 238 -13.28 9.63 17.80
C SER A 238 -12.08 9.90 16.90
N ILE A 239 -12.31 10.29 15.64
CA ILE A 239 -11.24 10.70 14.71
C ILE A 239 -10.53 11.93 15.26
N ASN A 240 -11.27 12.98 15.69
CA ASN A 240 -10.67 14.19 16.26
C ASN A 240 -9.85 13.91 17.52
N GLU A 241 -10.36 13.04 18.42
CA GLU A 241 -9.69 12.67 19.66
C GLU A 241 -8.39 11.87 19.42
N THR A 242 -8.29 11.12 18.33
CA THR A 242 -7.09 10.35 17.96
C THR A 242 -6.14 11.11 17.03
N LEU A 243 -6.61 12.19 16.41
CA LEU A 243 -5.87 12.96 15.40
C LEU A 243 -4.47 13.40 15.86
N PRO A 244 -4.26 13.95 17.08
CA PRO A 244 -2.93 14.37 17.52
C PRO A 244 -1.92 13.22 17.52
N ARG A 245 -2.36 12.03 17.91
CA ARG A 245 -1.54 10.82 17.95
C ARG A 245 -1.22 10.33 16.54
N SER A 246 -2.24 10.23 15.68
CA SER A 246 -2.09 9.81 14.29
C SER A 246 -1.12 10.73 13.54
N VAL A 247 -1.32 12.06 13.63
CA VAL A 247 -0.45 13.03 12.96
C VAL A 247 0.99 12.92 13.43
N LEU A 248 1.24 12.80 14.73
CA LEU A 248 2.60 12.69 15.28
C LEU A 248 3.28 11.40 14.82
N THR A 249 2.58 10.27 14.89
CA THR A 249 3.09 8.96 14.48
C THR A 249 3.40 8.94 12.98
N HIS A 250 2.49 9.47 12.16
CA HIS A 250 2.70 9.52 10.70
C HIS A 250 3.79 10.52 10.31
N ALA A 251 3.88 11.68 10.95
CA ALA A 251 4.92 12.65 10.68
C ALA A 251 6.33 12.11 10.98
N THR A 252 6.50 11.41 12.10
CA THR A 252 7.80 10.79 12.47
C THR A 252 8.18 9.66 11.51
N ALA A 253 7.24 8.78 11.16
CA ALA A 253 7.49 7.70 10.22
C ALA A 253 7.76 8.24 8.80
N PHE A 254 6.99 9.25 8.37
CA PHE A 254 7.19 9.91 7.09
C PHE A 254 8.56 10.60 7.02
N ALA A 255 9.00 11.30 8.07
CA ALA A 255 10.31 11.92 8.14
C ALA A 255 11.45 10.88 8.03
N ALA A 256 11.34 9.75 8.73
CA ALA A 256 12.28 8.65 8.61
C ALA A 256 12.30 8.06 7.19
N THR A 257 11.14 7.89 6.57
CA THR A 257 11.02 7.39 5.21
C THR A 257 11.58 8.39 4.19
N MET A 258 11.39 9.70 4.39
CA MET A 258 11.99 10.74 3.55
C MET A 258 13.51 10.75 3.68
N ALA A 259 14.07 10.52 4.87
CA ALA A 259 15.50 10.34 5.02
C ALA A 259 16.03 9.13 4.22
N LEU A 260 15.31 8.00 4.23
CA LEU A 260 15.64 6.86 3.37
C LEU A 260 15.56 7.22 1.89
N LEU A 261 14.55 7.96 1.47
CA LEU A 261 14.37 8.35 0.07
C LEU A 261 15.50 9.26 -0.44
N ILE A 262 16.04 10.14 0.43
CA ILE A 262 17.08 11.10 0.10
C ILE A 262 18.47 10.46 0.19
N PHE A 263 18.75 9.74 1.26
CA PHE A 263 20.10 9.27 1.60
C PHE A 263 20.38 7.81 1.29
N ALA A 264 19.35 6.97 1.13
CA ALA A 264 19.56 5.57 0.80
C ALA A 264 19.89 5.38 -0.69
N GLY A 265 20.65 4.34 -0.98
CA GLY A 265 20.96 3.93 -2.36
C GLY A 265 19.72 3.46 -3.12
N GLU A 266 19.88 3.35 -4.43
CA GLU A 266 18.82 3.03 -5.40
C GLU A 266 18.05 1.72 -5.08
N ILE A 267 18.67 0.76 -4.41
CA ILE A 267 18.07 -0.53 -4.05
C ILE A 267 16.93 -0.36 -3.03
N ILE A 268 17.10 0.55 -2.08
CA ILE A 268 16.13 0.80 -1.00
C ILE A 268 15.11 1.89 -1.40
N ARG A 269 15.44 2.73 -2.38
CA ARG A 269 14.59 3.83 -2.82
C ARG A 269 13.18 3.40 -3.25
N PRO A 270 12.96 2.28 -3.99
CA PRO A 270 11.61 1.80 -4.30
C PRO A 270 10.79 1.44 -3.06
N PHE A 271 11.41 0.81 -2.05
CA PHE A 271 10.78 0.58 -0.75
C PHE A 271 10.37 1.89 -0.08
N ALA A 272 11.26 2.89 -0.06
CA ALA A 272 11.00 4.19 0.53
C ALA A 272 9.84 4.93 -0.17
N TRP A 273 9.73 4.85 -1.50
CA TRP A 273 8.58 5.38 -2.25
C TRP A 273 7.25 4.74 -1.84
N VAL A 274 7.22 3.39 -1.74
CA VAL A 274 6.03 2.66 -1.30
C VAL A 274 5.65 3.06 0.12
N MET A 275 6.63 3.15 1.02
CA MET A 275 6.39 3.55 2.41
C MET A 275 5.90 4.99 2.52
N ALA A 276 6.55 5.94 1.83
CA ALA A 276 6.15 7.35 1.87
C ALA A 276 4.71 7.54 1.37
N PHE A 277 4.38 6.94 0.22
CA PHE A 277 3.03 6.98 -0.33
C PHE A 277 2.03 6.24 0.58
N GLY A 278 2.40 5.05 1.09
CA GLY A 278 1.57 4.23 1.95
C GLY A 278 1.23 4.87 3.30
N ILE A 279 2.17 5.62 3.91
CA ILE A 279 1.91 6.39 5.13
C ILE A 279 0.82 7.46 4.88
N VAL A 280 0.92 8.19 3.77
CA VAL A 280 -0.06 9.22 3.42
C VAL A 280 -1.43 8.60 3.11
N THR A 281 -1.47 7.55 2.28
CA THR A 281 -2.73 6.88 1.92
C THR A 281 -3.37 6.15 3.09
N GLY A 282 -2.58 5.53 3.99
CA GLY A 282 -3.07 4.86 5.19
C GLY A 282 -3.73 5.82 6.18
N THR A 283 -3.14 7.02 6.39
CA THR A 283 -3.79 8.08 7.19
C THR A 283 -5.13 8.49 6.57
N PHE A 284 -5.11 8.67 5.25
CA PHE A 284 -6.28 9.05 4.50
C PHE A 284 -7.38 7.99 4.56
N SER A 285 -7.03 6.72 4.34
CA SER A 285 -7.99 5.61 4.29
C SER A 285 -8.65 5.31 5.62
N SER A 286 -7.93 5.46 6.74
CA SER A 286 -8.49 5.30 8.09
C SER A 286 -9.63 6.27 8.34
N ILE A 287 -9.53 7.50 7.83
CA ILE A 287 -10.53 8.56 8.01
C ILE A 287 -11.65 8.48 6.97
N TYR A 288 -11.28 8.39 5.68
CA TYR A 288 -12.21 8.58 4.57
C TYR A 288 -12.71 7.28 3.92
N VAL A 289 -12.14 6.12 4.31
CA VAL A 289 -12.59 4.81 3.86
C VAL A 289 -13.09 3.98 5.02
N ALA A 290 -12.25 3.70 6.04
CA ALA A 290 -12.62 2.80 7.13
C ALA A 290 -13.82 3.31 7.94
N ALA A 291 -13.82 4.58 8.36
CA ALA A 291 -14.91 5.15 9.15
C ALA A 291 -16.25 5.24 8.38
N PRO A 292 -16.32 5.73 7.13
CA PRO A 292 -17.56 5.70 6.35
C PRO A 292 -18.06 4.30 6.01
N VAL A 293 -17.16 3.35 5.73
CA VAL A 293 -17.54 1.94 5.50
C VAL A 293 -18.14 1.34 6.77
N LEU A 294 -17.55 1.60 7.94
CA LEU A 294 -18.14 1.18 9.22
C LEU A 294 -19.52 1.79 9.42
N LEU A 295 -19.69 3.08 9.14
CA LEU A 295 -20.99 3.77 9.22
C LEU A 295 -22.02 3.12 8.30
N TRP A 296 -21.63 2.75 7.07
CA TRP A 296 -22.49 2.08 6.11
C TRP A 296 -22.89 0.68 6.58
N ILE A 297 -21.94 -0.11 7.09
CA ILE A 297 -22.18 -1.46 7.62
C ILE A 297 -23.16 -1.40 8.80
N GLU A 298 -22.95 -0.51 9.77
CA GLU A 298 -23.80 -0.37 10.94
C GLU A 298 -25.22 0.11 10.59
N ARG A 299 -25.39 0.94 9.54
CA ARG A 299 -26.70 1.33 9.04
C ARG A 299 -27.46 0.16 8.40
N LYS A 300 -26.74 -0.70 7.66
CA LYS A 300 -27.35 -1.84 6.97
C LYS A 300 -27.65 -3.01 7.92
N TRP A 301 -26.81 -3.20 8.92
CA TRP A 301 -26.92 -4.26 9.94
C TRP A 301 -26.81 -3.65 11.35
N PRO A 302 -27.89 -3.04 11.88
CA PRO A 302 -27.82 -2.35 13.17
C PRO A 302 -27.57 -3.34 14.32
N ARG A 303 -26.94 -2.87 15.40
CA ARG A 303 -26.72 -3.66 16.61
C ARG A 303 -28.06 -3.97 17.28
N ARG A 304 -28.22 -5.20 17.77
CA ARG A 304 -29.47 -5.63 18.45
C ARG A 304 -29.83 -4.76 19.67
N THR A 305 -28.88 -4.11 20.31
CA THR A 305 -29.10 -3.17 21.43
C THR A 305 -29.79 -1.86 20.99
N ALA A 306 -29.50 -1.36 19.81
CA ALA A 306 -30.16 -0.15 19.28
C ALA A 306 -31.66 -0.39 18.96
N ALA A 307 -31.97 -1.60 18.50
CA ALA A 307 -33.37 -1.99 18.21
C ALA A 307 -34.24 -2.08 19.47
N ARG A 308 -33.66 -2.41 20.63
CA ARG A 308 -34.41 -2.43 21.92
C ARG A 308 -34.69 -1.06 22.49
N GLN A 309 -33.84 -0.07 22.24
CA GLN A 309 -34.07 1.31 22.72
C GLN A 309 -35.10 2.05 21.90
N SER A 310 -35.23 1.80 20.60
CA SER A 310 -36.27 2.38 19.74
C SER A 310 -37.67 1.81 20.03
N SER A 311 -37.75 0.56 20.51
CA SER A 311 -39.04 -0.05 20.91
C SER A 311 -39.52 0.35 22.30
N SER A 312 -38.65 0.88 23.19
CA SER A 312 -39.01 1.31 24.53
C SER A 312 -39.52 2.76 24.62
N THR A 313 -39.36 3.55 23.56
CA THR A 313 -39.85 4.92 23.45
C THR A 313 -41.26 5.05 22.84
N ALA A 314 -41.88 3.94 22.48
CA ALA A 314 -43.33 3.95 22.15
C ALA A 314 -44.13 4.09 23.45
N THR A 315 -44.47 5.30 23.77
CA THR A 315 -45.31 5.70 24.91
C THR A 315 -46.63 4.90 24.91
N PRO A 316 -46.99 4.26 26.03
CA PRO A 316 -48.34 3.72 26.13
C PRO A 316 -49.31 4.87 26.21
N THR A 317 -50.12 5.03 25.20
CA THR A 317 -51.29 5.94 25.23
C THR A 317 -52.11 5.70 26.49
N SER A 318 -52.28 6.76 27.27
CA SER A 318 -53.04 6.80 28.50
C SER A 318 -54.43 6.22 28.30
N ARG A 319 -54.67 5.09 28.92
CA ARG A 319 -56.01 4.54 29.09
C ARG A 319 -56.73 5.39 30.10
N THR A 320 -57.59 6.32 29.63
CA THR A 320 -58.52 7.11 30.42
C THR A 320 -59.39 6.19 31.28
N ARG A 321 -59.11 6.21 32.56
CA ARG A 321 -59.88 5.53 33.60
C ARG A 321 -61.20 6.33 33.76
N ARG A 322 -62.33 5.83 33.20
CA ARG A 322 -63.68 6.30 33.53
C ARG A 322 -63.96 5.96 34.99
N SER A 323 -64.17 6.96 35.83
CA SER A 323 -64.73 6.83 37.16
C SER A 323 -66.21 6.40 37.11
N PRO A 324 -66.63 5.48 37.93
CA PRO A 324 -68.09 5.22 38.09
C PRO A 324 -68.71 6.32 38.94
N ALA A 325 -69.87 6.86 38.42
CA ALA A 325 -70.69 7.78 39.10
C ALA A 325 -71.31 7.10 40.33
N THR A 326 -71.15 7.72 41.51
CA THR A 326 -71.85 7.41 42.74
C THR A 326 -73.26 7.95 42.64
N ALA A 327 -74.26 7.07 42.65
CA ALA A 327 -75.64 7.41 42.85
C ALA A 327 -75.94 7.50 44.37
N THR A 328 -76.37 8.69 44.81
CA THR A 328 -76.90 8.96 46.14
C THR A 328 -78.32 8.43 46.27
N ARG A 329 -78.57 7.80 47.38
CA ARG A 329 -79.71 7.91 48.21
C ARG A 329 -79.31 7.95 49.64
#